data_3d91aced31e4fc3bb03bcdfe3a005f3a
#
_entry.id   3d91aced31e4fc3bb03bcdfe3a005f3a
#
_cell.length_a   1.000
_cell.length_b   1.000
_cell.length_c   1.000
_cell.angle_alpha   90.00
_cell.angle_beta   90.00
_cell.angle_gamma   90.00
#
_symmetry.space_group_name_H-M   'P 1'
#
loop_
_entity.id
_entity.type
_entity.pdbx_description
1 polymer ?
#
loop_
_entity_poly.entity_id
_entity_poly.type
_entity_poly.pdbx_seq_one_letter_code
_entity_poly.pdbx_strand_id
1 'polypeptide(L)'
;MKVAIVGCGQLARMMAMSGLQMGIECSFLAGPEEDVRCVRGLGRVLRLQPGAKPAQILAELGHPDVVTVERESVDVDLLEQFTSHCAVYPRPDTIRKLQHRLREKQLIDGLQLDTAPFRGAHTVTQVADAADQLGLPVVVKTASNG
;
A
#
# COMPACT_ATOMS: atom_id res chain seq x y z
N MET A 1 19.57 10.08 5.88
CA MET A 1 18.10 10.00 5.86
C MET A 1 17.69 8.58 6.13
N LYS A 2 16.72 8.35 7.03
CA LYS A 2 16.19 7.05 7.39
C LYS A 2 14.78 6.88 6.84
N VAL A 3 14.52 5.79 6.15
CA VAL A 3 13.21 5.49 5.55
C VAL A 3 12.69 4.15 6.09
N ALA A 4 11.48 4.14 6.64
CA ALA A 4 10.78 2.90 6.94
C ALA A 4 9.83 2.54 5.80
N ILE A 5 9.90 1.30 5.34
CA ILE A 5 9.05 0.77 4.26
C ILE A 5 8.05 -0.20 4.90
N VAL A 6 6.76 0.04 4.72
CA VAL A 6 5.70 -0.89 5.14
C VAL A 6 5.49 -1.93 4.05
N GLY A 7 5.85 -3.18 4.38
CA GLY A 7 5.92 -4.30 3.47
C GLY A 7 7.34 -4.80 3.27
N CYS A 8 7.47 -6.07 2.89
CA CYS A 8 8.74 -6.79 2.81
C CYS A 8 8.92 -7.57 1.50
N GLY A 9 8.17 -7.23 0.47
CA GLY A 9 8.20 -7.91 -0.81
C GLY A 9 9.30 -7.44 -1.75
N GLN A 10 9.13 -7.78 -3.01
CA GLN A 10 10.09 -7.49 -4.08
C GLN A 10 10.27 -5.98 -4.30
N LEU A 11 9.20 -5.20 -4.21
CA LEU A 11 9.28 -3.75 -4.38
C LEU A 11 10.03 -3.09 -3.23
N ALA A 12 9.79 -3.51 -1.97
CA ALA A 12 10.56 -3.05 -0.82
C ALA A 12 12.06 -3.32 -0.99
N ARG A 13 12.41 -4.51 -1.52
CA ARG A 13 13.80 -4.83 -1.87
C ARG A 13 14.37 -3.85 -2.89
N MET A 14 13.66 -3.61 -3.98
CA MET A 14 14.13 -2.70 -5.05
C MET A 14 14.31 -1.27 -4.53
N MET A 15 13.37 -0.78 -3.73
CA MET A 15 13.45 0.54 -3.09
C MET A 15 14.68 0.64 -2.18
N ALA A 16 14.92 -0.36 -1.32
CA ALA A 16 16.07 -0.37 -0.43
C ALA A 16 17.40 -0.43 -1.18
N MET A 17 17.51 -1.25 -2.21
CA MET A 17 18.72 -1.34 -3.05
C MET A 17 19.03 -0.01 -3.74
N SER A 18 18.02 0.68 -4.25
CA SER A 18 18.19 2.02 -4.82
C SER A 18 18.57 3.04 -3.75
N GLY A 19 17.93 2.96 -2.58
CA GLY A 19 18.21 3.82 -1.43
C GLY A 19 19.65 3.70 -0.92
N LEU A 20 20.21 2.49 -0.86
CA LEU A 20 21.59 2.25 -0.45
C LEU A 20 22.60 3.04 -1.30
N GLN A 21 22.39 3.11 -2.60
CA GLN A 21 23.27 3.89 -3.51
C GLN A 21 23.21 5.39 -3.23
N MET A 22 22.14 5.87 -2.62
CA MET A 22 21.92 7.27 -2.25
C MET A 22 22.26 7.56 -0.77
N GLY A 23 22.84 6.60 -0.05
CA GLY A 23 23.12 6.73 1.38
C GLY A 23 21.87 6.78 2.26
N ILE A 24 20.76 6.19 1.81
CA ILE A 24 19.52 6.07 2.58
C ILE A 24 19.58 4.78 3.41
N GLU A 25 19.30 4.90 4.69
CA GLU A 25 19.16 3.80 5.63
C GLU A 25 17.72 3.32 5.66
N CYS A 26 17.48 2.06 5.28
CA CYS A 26 16.14 1.49 5.23
C CYS A 26 15.84 0.60 6.43
N SER A 27 14.58 0.63 6.88
CA SER A 27 13.98 -0.34 7.80
C SER A 27 12.63 -0.80 7.26
N PHE A 28 12.12 -1.94 7.74
CA PHE A 28 10.94 -2.59 7.17
C PHE A 28 9.94 -2.96 8.25
N LEU A 29 8.68 -2.63 8.05
CA LEU A 29 7.57 -3.08 8.87
C LEU A 29 6.84 -4.21 8.16
N ALA A 30 7.00 -5.42 8.67
CA ALA A 30 6.33 -6.62 8.16
C ALA A 30 4.98 -6.84 8.84
N GLY A 31 4.00 -7.35 8.12
CA GLY A 31 2.82 -7.96 8.71
C GLY A 31 3.16 -9.18 9.57
N PRO A 32 2.23 -9.67 10.42
CA PRO A 32 2.50 -10.79 11.35
C PRO A 32 3.08 -12.04 10.67
N GLU A 33 2.50 -12.44 9.55
CA GLU A 33 2.87 -13.66 8.80
C GLU A 33 3.58 -13.35 7.47
N GLU A 34 3.99 -12.11 7.25
CA GLU A 34 4.60 -11.70 5.98
C GLU A 34 5.98 -12.32 5.79
N ASP A 35 6.27 -12.79 4.57
CA ASP A 35 7.58 -13.30 4.20
C ASP A 35 8.59 -12.14 4.06
N VAL A 36 9.64 -12.18 4.87
CA VAL A 36 10.66 -11.13 4.92
C VAL A 36 11.95 -11.49 4.16
N ARG A 37 11.97 -12.61 3.43
CA ARG A 37 13.18 -13.09 2.74
C ARG A 37 13.70 -12.10 1.71
N CYS A 38 12.81 -11.37 1.05
CA CYS A 38 13.18 -10.39 0.02
C CYS A 38 14.05 -9.25 0.57
N VAL A 39 13.83 -8.83 1.81
CA VAL A 39 14.54 -7.69 2.44
C VAL A 39 15.64 -8.09 3.40
N ARG A 40 15.95 -9.40 3.52
CA ARG A 40 16.98 -9.90 4.42
C ARG A 40 18.34 -9.26 4.11
N GLY A 41 18.98 -8.70 5.12
CA GLY A 41 20.30 -8.07 5.00
C GLY A 41 20.27 -6.63 4.43
N LEU A 42 19.11 -6.07 4.11
CA LEU A 42 18.98 -4.72 3.57
C LEU A 42 18.64 -3.65 4.63
N GLY A 43 18.32 -4.06 5.84
CA GLY A 43 18.01 -3.19 6.96
C GLY A 43 17.30 -3.94 8.08
N ARG A 44 16.92 -3.20 9.12
CA ARG A 44 16.15 -3.75 10.25
C ARG A 44 14.75 -4.13 9.79
N VAL A 45 14.29 -5.31 10.21
CA VAL A 45 12.92 -5.77 9.99
C VAL A 45 12.22 -5.88 11.35
N LEU A 46 11.07 -5.22 11.45
CA LEU A 46 10.16 -5.32 12.60
C LEU A 46 8.87 -6.02 12.15
N ARG A 47 8.42 -7.01 12.90
CA ARG A 47 7.09 -7.61 12.70
C ARG A 47 6.05 -6.88 13.55
N LEU A 48 4.99 -6.42 12.89
CA LEU A 48 3.89 -5.75 13.56
C LEU A 48 3.24 -6.70 14.58
N GLN A 49 3.23 -6.27 15.83
CA GLN A 49 2.55 -6.98 16.91
C GLN A 49 1.16 -6.38 17.16
N PRO A 50 0.14 -7.22 17.47
CA PRO A 50 -1.17 -6.72 17.84
C PRO A 50 -1.09 -5.73 19.02
N GLY A 51 -1.73 -4.58 18.88
CA GLY A 51 -1.77 -3.55 19.94
C GLY A 51 -0.49 -2.74 20.14
N ALA A 52 0.53 -2.91 19.27
CA ALA A 52 1.73 -2.08 19.34
C ALA A 52 1.40 -0.61 19.08
N LYS A 53 1.97 0.28 19.91
CA LYS A 53 1.73 1.72 19.77
C LYS A 53 2.58 2.31 18.63
N PRO A 54 2.06 3.28 17.86
CA PRO A 54 2.78 3.89 16.73
C PRO A 54 4.17 4.43 17.10
N ALA A 55 4.28 5.15 18.21
CA ALA A 55 5.57 5.66 18.68
C ALA A 55 6.59 4.57 18.98
N GLN A 56 6.14 3.44 19.55
CA GLN A 56 7.01 2.30 19.83
C GLN A 56 7.48 1.62 18.52
N ILE A 57 6.57 1.41 17.56
CA ILE A 57 6.90 0.85 16.24
C ILE A 57 7.98 1.71 15.57
N LEU A 58 7.80 3.03 15.53
CA LEU A 58 8.76 3.93 14.91
C LEU A 58 10.11 3.97 15.64
N ALA A 59 10.11 3.87 16.97
CA ALA A 59 11.35 3.76 17.75
C ALA A 59 12.10 2.47 17.44
N GLU A 60 11.40 1.35 17.37
CA GLU A 60 11.98 0.05 17.01
C GLU A 60 12.47 -0.01 15.56
N LEU A 61 11.87 0.75 14.65
CA LEU A 61 12.33 0.94 13.28
C LEU A 61 13.53 1.89 13.16
N GLY A 62 13.97 2.49 14.26
CA GLY A 62 15.16 3.35 14.31
C GLY A 62 14.86 4.84 14.10
N HIS A 63 13.67 5.29 14.44
CA HIS A 63 13.19 6.68 14.26
C HIS A 63 13.36 7.14 12.81
N PRO A 64 12.56 6.62 11.86
CA PRO A 64 12.65 7.01 10.46
C PRO A 64 12.23 8.48 10.27
N ASP A 65 12.89 9.16 9.34
CA ASP A 65 12.49 10.49 8.89
C ASP A 65 11.20 10.43 8.05
N VAL A 66 11.05 9.31 7.31
CA VAL A 66 9.93 9.08 6.39
C VAL A 66 9.44 7.64 6.49
N VAL A 67 8.14 7.45 6.48
CA VAL A 67 7.48 6.16 6.25
C VAL A 67 6.91 6.14 4.84
N THR A 68 7.13 5.04 4.13
CA THR A 68 6.53 4.77 2.82
C THR A 68 5.96 3.36 2.76
N VAL A 69 5.26 3.03 1.69
CA VAL A 69 4.64 1.71 1.49
C VAL A 69 5.12 1.10 0.18
N GLU A 70 5.20 -0.21 0.10
CA GLU A 70 5.51 -0.90 -1.16
C GLU A 70 4.28 -1.32 -1.96
N ARG A 71 3.12 -1.37 -1.30
CA ARG A 71 1.85 -1.80 -1.88
C ARG A 71 0.69 -1.03 -1.26
N GLU A 72 -0.46 -1.02 -1.91
CA GLU A 72 -1.66 -0.34 -1.43
C GLU A 72 -2.37 -1.08 -0.29
N SER A 73 -2.22 -2.41 -0.21
CA SER A 73 -2.90 -3.25 0.81
C SER A 73 -2.23 -3.16 2.18
N VAL A 74 -2.31 -1.99 2.81
CA VAL A 74 -1.74 -1.67 4.12
C VAL A 74 -2.82 -1.15 5.07
N ASP A 75 -2.54 -1.19 6.36
CA ASP A 75 -3.39 -0.54 7.37
C ASP A 75 -3.20 0.98 7.30
N VAL A 76 -4.16 1.65 6.66
CA VAL A 76 -4.12 3.12 6.47
C VAL A 76 -4.33 3.85 7.79
N ASP A 77 -5.08 3.29 8.72
CA ASP A 77 -5.32 3.92 10.03
C ASP A 77 -4.03 3.93 10.87
N LEU A 78 -3.21 2.89 10.75
CA LEU A 78 -1.87 2.88 11.33
C LEU A 78 -0.96 3.92 10.66
N LEU A 79 -0.98 4.02 9.33
CA LEU A 79 -0.21 5.05 8.61
C LEU A 79 -0.61 6.45 9.02
N GLU A 80 -1.90 6.69 9.22
CA GLU A 80 -2.42 7.98 9.68
C GLU A 80 -1.89 8.35 11.06
N GLN A 81 -1.82 7.38 11.98
CA GLN A 81 -1.23 7.59 13.30
C GLN A 81 0.28 7.92 13.23
N PHE A 82 1.02 7.37 12.27
CA PHE A 82 2.43 7.71 12.07
C PHE A 82 2.64 9.17 11.66
N THR A 83 1.68 9.82 11.01
CA THR A 83 1.80 11.23 10.59
C THR A 83 2.02 12.20 11.73
N SER A 84 1.64 11.83 12.95
CA SER A 84 1.91 12.63 14.17
C SER A 84 3.38 12.57 14.62
N HIS A 85 4.19 11.69 14.03
CA HIS A 85 5.56 11.43 14.46
C HIS A 85 6.60 11.67 13.37
N CYS A 86 6.27 11.40 12.10
CA CYS A 86 7.18 11.58 10.97
C CYS A 86 6.39 11.80 9.66
N ALA A 87 7.09 12.12 8.58
CA ALA A 87 6.47 12.23 7.26
C ALA A 87 6.02 10.85 6.77
N VAL A 88 4.84 10.78 6.15
CA VAL A 88 4.29 9.56 5.54
C VAL A 88 3.94 9.84 4.08
N TYR A 89 4.56 9.10 3.16
CA TYR A 89 4.31 9.22 1.72
C TYR A 89 4.16 7.84 1.06
N PRO A 90 3.21 7.68 0.13
CA PRO A 90 2.12 8.62 -0.19
C PRO A 90 1.29 8.97 1.05
N ARG A 91 0.57 10.10 1.01
CA ARG A 91 -0.31 10.48 2.15
C ARG A 91 -1.35 9.38 2.39
N PRO A 92 -1.66 9.05 3.65
CA PRO A 92 -2.63 7.99 3.97
C PRO A 92 -3.96 8.13 3.22
N ASP A 93 -4.45 9.36 3.08
CA ASP A 93 -5.65 9.69 2.34
C ASP A 93 -5.60 9.28 0.86
N THR A 94 -4.44 9.41 0.23
CA THR A 94 -4.20 8.95 -1.14
C THR A 94 -4.28 7.43 -1.22
N ILE A 95 -3.62 6.73 -0.31
CA ILE A 95 -3.65 5.27 -0.26
C ILE A 95 -5.08 4.77 -0.04
N ARG A 96 -5.84 5.36 0.90
CA ARG A 96 -7.23 5.03 1.20
C ARG A 96 -8.14 5.12 -0.04
N LYS A 97 -7.89 6.07 -0.92
CA LYS A 97 -8.63 6.21 -2.20
C LYS A 97 -8.26 5.12 -3.19
N LEU A 98 -6.97 4.74 -3.25
CA LEU A 98 -6.44 3.81 -4.24
C LEU A 98 -6.58 2.33 -3.84
N GLN A 99 -6.74 2.02 -2.55
CA GLN A 99 -6.90 0.63 -2.06
C GLN A 99 -8.12 -0.11 -2.63
N HIS A 100 -9.09 0.60 -3.17
CA HIS A 100 -10.33 0.03 -3.65
C HIS A 100 -10.54 0.41 -5.11
N ARG A 101 -10.44 -0.54 -6.02
CA ARG A 101 -10.49 -0.34 -7.49
C ARG A 101 -11.68 0.48 -7.97
N LEU A 102 -12.86 0.29 -7.39
CA LEU A 102 -14.04 1.06 -7.79
C LEU A 102 -13.89 2.54 -7.39
N ARG A 103 -13.36 2.82 -6.18
CA ARG A 103 -13.10 4.20 -5.73
C ARG A 103 -12.01 4.86 -6.57
N GLU A 104 -10.94 4.12 -6.89
CA GLU A 104 -9.88 4.59 -7.79
C GLU A 104 -10.45 4.97 -9.16
N LYS A 105 -11.25 4.09 -9.76
CA LYS A 105 -11.91 4.35 -11.05
C LYS A 105 -12.87 5.54 -11.01
N GLN A 106 -13.66 5.66 -9.95
CA GLN A 106 -14.55 6.81 -9.73
C GLN A 106 -13.76 8.12 -9.56
N LEU A 107 -12.61 8.07 -8.88
CA LEU A 107 -11.73 9.24 -8.75
C LEU A 107 -11.17 9.67 -10.11
N ILE A 108 -10.66 8.73 -10.92
CA ILE A 108 -10.11 9.00 -12.25
C ILE A 108 -11.18 9.60 -13.17
N ASP A 109 -12.37 9.00 -13.18
CA ASP A 109 -13.52 9.46 -13.95
C ASP A 109 -13.97 10.86 -13.51
N GLY A 110 -14.05 11.09 -12.20
CA GLY A 110 -14.39 12.42 -11.63
C GLY A 110 -13.35 13.51 -11.94
N LEU A 111 -12.11 13.15 -12.23
CA LEU A 111 -11.06 14.04 -12.70
C LEU A 111 -11.09 14.24 -14.23
N GLN A 112 -12.04 13.63 -14.92
CA GLN A 112 -12.17 13.65 -16.38
C GLN A 112 -10.92 13.11 -17.11
N LEU A 113 -10.24 12.14 -16.49
CA LEU A 113 -9.13 11.43 -17.10
C LEU A 113 -9.62 10.16 -17.79
N ASP A 114 -9.03 9.85 -18.93
CA ASP A 114 -9.39 8.67 -19.70
C ASP A 114 -9.15 7.38 -18.89
N THR A 115 -10.18 6.55 -18.81
CA THR A 115 -10.11 5.23 -18.17
C THR A 115 -11.00 4.25 -18.92
N ALA A 116 -10.61 2.96 -18.89
CA ALA A 116 -11.48 1.93 -19.45
C ALA A 116 -12.86 1.96 -18.76
N PRO A 117 -13.95 1.80 -19.50
CA PRO A 117 -15.29 1.71 -18.95
C PRO A 117 -15.36 0.66 -17.84
N PHE A 118 -16.09 0.95 -16.78
CA PHE A 118 -16.16 0.07 -15.60
C PHE A 118 -17.55 0.08 -14.97
N ARG A 119 -17.87 -1.00 -14.24
CA ARG A 119 -19.07 -1.14 -13.41
C ARG A 119 -18.72 -1.84 -12.11
N GLY A 120 -19.32 -1.39 -11.01
CA GLY A 120 -19.28 -2.13 -9.74
C GLY A 120 -20.37 -3.21 -9.73
N ALA A 121 -20.05 -4.38 -9.19
CA ALA A 121 -20.99 -5.50 -9.02
C ALA A 121 -20.72 -6.18 -7.68
N HIS A 122 -21.79 -6.61 -7.00
CA HIS A 122 -21.74 -7.28 -5.71
C HIS A 122 -22.33 -8.69 -5.75
N THR A 123 -23.01 -9.04 -6.86
CA THR A 123 -23.63 -10.35 -7.09
C THR A 123 -23.31 -10.87 -8.48
N VAL A 124 -23.44 -12.18 -8.69
CA VAL A 124 -23.25 -12.79 -10.02
C VAL A 124 -24.19 -12.20 -11.06
N THR A 125 -25.45 -11.94 -10.70
CA THR A 125 -26.42 -11.30 -11.60
C THR A 125 -25.94 -9.91 -12.02
N GLN A 126 -25.47 -9.10 -11.07
CA GLN A 126 -24.93 -7.77 -11.38
C GLN A 126 -23.67 -7.83 -12.25
N VAL A 127 -22.86 -8.89 -12.16
CA VAL A 127 -21.72 -9.09 -13.06
C VAL A 127 -22.21 -9.34 -14.49
N ALA A 128 -23.23 -10.17 -14.67
CA ALA A 128 -23.83 -10.42 -15.99
C ALA A 128 -24.43 -9.14 -16.59
N ASP A 129 -25.24 -8.40 -15.81
CA ASP A 129 -25.83 -7.14 -16.22
C ASP A 129 -24.75 -6.09 -16.61
N ALA A 130 -23.67 -6.05 -15.85
CA ALA A 130 -22.55 -5.15 -16.12
C ALA A 130 -21.80 -5.56 -17.40
N ALA A 131 -21.64 -6.86 -17.66
CA ALA A 131 -21.02 -7.36 -18.88
C ALA A 131 -21.85 -7.00 -20.12
N ASP A 132 -23.18 -7.14 -20.04
CA ASP A 132 -24.09 -6.77 -21.12
C ASP A 132 -24.05 -5.26 -21.41
N GLN A 133 -23.95 -4.42 -20.37
CA GLN A 133 -23.87 -2.97 -20.51
C GLN A 133 -22.51 -2.49 -21.07
N LEU A 134 -21.42 -3.15 -20.71
CA LEU A 134 -20.08 -2.77 -21.14
C LEU A 134 -19.71 -3.34 -22.52
N GLY A 135 -20.36 -4.42 -22.92
CA GLY A 135 -19.98 -5.22 -24.11
C GLY A 135 -18.81 -6.16 -23.82
N LEU A 136 -18.84 -7.34 -24.44
CA LEU A 136 -17.78 -8.35 -24.30
C LEU A 136 -16.61 -8.06 -25.28
N PRO A 137 -15.36 -8.42 -24.89
CA PRO A 137 -14.96 -9.10 -23.67
C PRO A 137 -14.81 -8.16 -22.46
N VAL A 138 -15.11 -8.64 -21.25
CA VAL A 138 -14.89 -7.91 -19.99
C VAL A 138 -13.91 -8.64 -19.08
N VAL A 139 -13.23 -7.90 -18.20
CA VAL A 139 -12.38 -8.45 -17.15
C VAL A 139 -13.03 -8.20 -15.79
N VAL A 140 -13.30 -9.28 -15.06
CA VAL A 140 -13.82 -9.22 -13.68
C VAL A 140 -12.63 -9.24 -12.71
N LYS A 141 -12.63 -8.31 -11.76
CA LYS A 141 -11.57 -8.18 -10.74
C LYS A 141 -12.20 -8.00 -9.36
N THR A 142 -11.53 -8.47 -8.33
CA THR A 142 -11.87 -8.10 -6.96
C THR A 142 -11.69 -6.59 -6.76
N ALA A 143 -12.55 -5.99 -5.94
CA ALA A 143 -12.48 -4.54 -5.66
C ALA A 143 -11.28 -4.17 -4.77
N SER A 144 -10.81 -5.13 -3.95
CA SER A 144 -9.66 -4.97 -3.04
C SER A 144 -8.79 -6.22 -3.10
N ASN A 145 -7.51 -6.09 -2.71
CA ASN A 145 -6.56 -7.20 -2.59
C ASN A 145 -6.32 -7.98 -3.90
N GLY A 146 -6.26 -7.31 -5.03
CA GLY A 146 -6.06 -7.94 -6.33
C GLY A 146 -4.97 -7.36 -7.18
#